data_185937bc18340a93222d15c1022c8d78
#
_entry.id   185937bc18340a93222d15c1022c8d78
#
_cell.length_a   1.000
_cell.length_b   1.000
_cell.length_c   1.000
_cell.angle_alpha   90.00
_cell.angle_beta   90.00
_cell.angle_gamma   90.00
#
_symmetry.space_group_name_H-M   'P 1'
#
loop_
_entity.id
_entity.type
_entity.pdbx_description
1 polymer ?
#
loop_
_entity_poly.entity_id
_entity_poly.type
_entity_poly.pdbx_seq_one_letter_code
_entity_poly.pdbx_strand_id
1 'polypeptide(L)'
;MKAILGLILVSFACTLSARAATLPASKPQQLTSPDQVPEGLAKSDWSSIRAAYEAGRHQFFKQEDGSHVARNPGQGWQMTFDDKGFTAQPEDGAWTWGLEVASSGTRSSGDVRLRMPLEATANRLSRQLTPAITEWFVNDQRGLEQGWTLSAPAEIRLRVRGNLKPSVSPQSIRFGGQLTYSGLKAWDATGKTIPTHFEATAEGFAVRYDDSAAQYPITIDPIAQQAYLKASNTDVFDNFGSSVAVSGDTVIIGASGESSNASGVNGNQANNSAISSGAVYIFTRSGGAWTQQAYLKASNPG
;
A
#
# COMPACT_ATOMS: atom_id res chain seq x y z
N MET A 1 -56.08 -18.85 -63.17
CA MET A 1 -55.18 -17.83 -63.71
C MET A 1 -54.74 -16.94 -62.55
N LYS A 2 -53.53 -17.13 -62.03
CA LYS A 2 -52.95 -16.32 -60.93
C LYS A 2 -51.74 -15.58 -61.54
N ALA A 3 -51.83 -14.26 -61.56
CA ALA A 3 -50.76 -13.42 -61.99
C ALA A 3 -49.79 -13.24 -60.79
N ILE A 4 -48.51 -13.53 -61.02
CA ILE A 4 -47.42 -13.30 -60.06
C ILE A 4 -46.75 -11.97 -60.48
N LEU A 5 -46.85 -10.99 -59.57
CA LEU A 5 -46.22 -9.68 -59.68
C LEU A 5 -44.82 -9.79 -59.08
N GLY A 6 -43.82 -9.73 -59.95
CA GLY A 6 -42.42 -9.73 -59.50
C GLY A 6 -41.96 -8.33 -59.05
N LEU A 7 -41.56 -8.23 -57.79
CA LEU A 7 -40.98 -7.03 -57.21
C LEU A 7 -39.44 -7.06 -57.44
N ILE A 8 -38.95 -6.15 -58.29
CA ILE A 8 -37.50 -5.96 -58.49
C ILE A 8 -36.97 -5.03 -57.40
N LEU A 9 -36.19 -5.56 -56.45
CA LEU A 9 -35.44 -4.79 -55.46
C LEU A 9 -34.11 -4.34 -56.11
N VAL A 10 -33.98 -3.06 -56.37
CA VAL A 10 -32.68 -2.47 -56.76
C VAL A 10 -31.91 -2.11 -55.50
N SER A 11 -30.90 -2.90 -55.17
CA SER A 11 -30.00 -2.61 -54.06
C SER A 11 -28.95 -1.60 -54.52
N PHE A 12 -29.02 -0.36 -54.05
CA PHE A 12 -27.94 0.60 -54.17
C PHE A 12 -26.91 0.28 -53.06
N ALA A 13 -25.82 -0.38 -53.44
CA ALA A 13 -24.65 -0.52 -52.58
C ALA A 13 -23.81 0.76 -52.64
N CYS A 14 -23.98 1.61 -51.66
CA CYS A 14 -23.12 2.77 -51.43
C CYS A 14 -21.82 2.30 -50.76
N THR A 15 -20.79 2.06 -51.50
CA THR A 15 -19.46 1.76 -50.97
C THR A 15 -18.80 3.04 -50.49
N LEU A 16 -18.97 3.37 -49.21
CA LEU A 16 -18.14 4.35 -48.51
C LEU A 16 -16.73 3.73 -48.31
N SER A 17 -15.80 4.07 -49.21
CA SER A 17 -14.39 3.82 -48.95
C SER A 17 -13.90 4.79 -47.88
N ALA A 18 -13.98 4.39 -46.62
CA ALA A 18 -13.29 5.08 -45.55
C ALA A 18 -11.77 4.85 -45.72
N ARG A 19 -11.12 5.84 -46.31
CA ARG A 19 -9.65 5.90 -46.29
C ARG A 19 -9.23 6.13 -44.84
N ALA A 20 -8.82 5.07 -44.16
CA ALA A 20 -8.15 5.20 -42.86
C ALA A 20 -6.88 6.01 -43.08
N ALA A 21 -6.88 7.27 -42.66
CA ALA A 21 -5.67 8.05 -42.55
C ALA A 21 -4.79 7.37 -41.51
N THR A 22 -3.75 6.70 -41.92
CA THR A 22 -2.69 6.23 -41.05
C THR A 22 -2.01 7.47 -40.49
N LEU A 23 -2.38 7.82 -39.22
CA LEU A 23 -1.61 8.79 -38.49
C LEU A 23 -0.18 8.25 -38.33
N PRO A 24 0.85 9.05 -38.61
CA PRO A 24 2.22 8.62 -38.40
C PRO A 24 2.37 8.22 -36.95
N ALA A 25 2.87 7.02 -36.67
CA ALA A 25 3.19 6.57 -35.35
C ALA A 25 4.26 7.52 -34.77
N SER A 26 3.82 8.48 -33.96
CA SER A 26 4.73 9.33 -33.21
C SER A 26 5.53 8.43 -32.28
N LYS A 27 6.85 8.58 -32.24
CA LYS A 27 7.67 7.91 -31.23
C LYS A 27 7.11 8.26 -29.85
N PRO A 28 7.03 7.28 -28.92
CA PRO A 28 6.57 7.58 -27.55
C PRO A 28 7.38 8.75 -26.99
N GLN A 29 6.70 9.82 -26.60
CA GLN A 29 7.33 10.95 -25.97
C GLN A 29 7.86 10.51 -24.60
N GLN A 30 9.17 10.56 -24.41
CA GLN A 30 9.76 10.27 -23.12
C GLN A 30 9.57 11.48 -22.22
N LEU A 31 8.66 11.39 -21.24
CA LEU A 31 8.45 12.46 -20.27
C LEU A 31 9.67 12.56 -19.35
N THR A 32 10.22 13.75 -19.21
CA THR A 32 11.41 14.00 -18.39
C THR A 32 11.07 14.36 -16.94
N SER A 33 9.81 14.66 -16.66
CA SER A 33 9.29 14.87 -15.32
C SER A 33 7.85 14.37 -15.18
N PRO A 34 7.43 13.98 -13.96
CA PRO A 34 6.05 13.56 -13.71
C PRO A 34 5.00 14.65 -14.00
N ASP A 35 5.37 15.91 -13.95
CA ASP A 35 4.47 17.05 -14.15
C ASP A 35 4.40 17.52 -15.62
N GLN A 36 5.22 16.93 -16.49
CA GLN A 36 5.22 17.25 -17.90
C GLN A 36 3.93 16.74 -18.54
N VAL A 37 3.17 17.65 -19.15
CA VAL A 37 1.96 17.30 -19.91
C VAL A 37 2.38 16.77 -21.29
N PRO A 38 1.92 15.57 -21.70
CA PRO A 38 2.17 15.06 -23.03
C PRO A 38 1.64 15.99 -24.13
N GLU A 39 2.35 16.05 -25.25
CA GLU A 39 1.93 16.85 -26.40
C GLU A 39 0.53 16.42 -26.88
N GLY A 40 -0.33 17.39 -27.12
CA GLY A 40 -1.71 17.14 -27.57
C GLY A 40 -2.73 16.94 -26.45
N LEU A 41 -2.32 16.94 -25.16
CA LEU A 41 -3.25 16.87 -24.02
C LEU A 41 -3.42 18.24 -23.35
N ALA A 42 -4.65 18.55 -22.92
CA ALA A 42 -4.87 19.64 -22.01
C ALA A 42 -4.36 19.29 -20.59
N LYS A 43 -3.91 20.29 -19.84
CA LYS A 43 -3.41 20.07 -18.47
C LYS A 43 -4.46 19.44 -17.56
N SER A 44 -5.74 19.82 -17.72
CA SER A 44 -6.88 19.24 -17.00
C SER A 44 -7.05 17.76 -17.27
N ASP A 45 -6.94 17.37 -18.57
CA ASP A 45 -7.11 15.97 -18.99
C ASP A 45 -5.96 15.11 -18.47
N TRP A 46 -4.72 15.63 -18.59
CA TRP A 46 -3.56 14.95 -18.02
C TRP A 46 -3.67 14.77 -16.50
N SER A 47 -4.13 15.80 -15.77
CA SER A 47 -4.38 15.70 -14.34
C SER A 47 -5.43 14.64 -14.00
N SER A 48 -6.50 14.56 -14.78
CA SER A 48 -7.55 13.55 -14.61
C SER A 48 -7.06 12.14 -14.91
N ILE A 49 -6.29 11.95 -15.97
CA ILE A 49 -5.66 10.66 -16.32
C ILE A 49 -4.71 10.21 -15.21
N ARG A 50 -3.86 11.12 -14.72
CA ARG A 50 -2.96 10.79 -13.60
C ARG A 50 -3.72 10.44 -12.34
N ALA A 51 -4.74 11.21 -11.97
CA ALA A 51 -5.56 10.92 -10.80
C ALA A 51 -6.25 9.54 -10.90
N ALA A 52 -6.80 9.19 -12.05
CA ALA A 52 -7.39 7.89 -12.31
C ALA A 52 -6.34 6.75 -12.25
N TYR A 53 -5.16 6.98 -12.83
CA TYR A 53 -4.05 6.03 -12.77
C TYR A 53 -3.59 5.79 -11.33
N GLU A 54 -3.33 6.84 -10.55
CA GLU A 54 -2.92 6.74 -9.15
C GLU A 54 -4.01 6.07 -8.29
N ALA A 55 -5.27 6.40 -8.51
CA ALA A 55 -6.40 5.75 -7.83
C ALA A 55 -6.48 4.25 -8.16
N GLY A 56 -6.10 3.85 -9.39
CA GLY A 56 -6.09 2.45 -9.83
C GLY A 56 -4.92 1.61 -9.31
N ARG A 57 -3.81 2.25 -8.92
CA ARG A 57 -2.55 1.55 -8.58
C ARG A 57 -2.65 0.60 -7.40
N HIS A 58 -3.58 0.84 -6.49
CA HIS A 58 -3.73 0.10 -5.24
C HIS A 58 -5.03 -0.71 -5.18
N GLN A 59 -5.78 -0.79 -6.28
CA GLN A 59 -7.06 -1.49 -6.31
C GLN A 59 -6.90 -3.01 -6.22
N PHE A 60 -7.95 -3.65 -5.72
CA PHE A 60 -8.11 -5.10 -5.70
C PHE A 60 -8.93 -5.55 -6.90
N PHE A 61 -8.43 -6.54 -7.63
CA PHE A 61 -9.06 -7.07 -8.84
C PHE A 61 -9.48 -8.52 -8.60
N LYS A 62 -10.79 -8.78 -8.69
CA LYS A 62 -11.33 -10.13 -8.56
C LYS A 62 -10.91 -11.01 -9.73
N GLN A 63 -10.54 -12.26 -9.42
CA GLN A 63 -10.19 -13.29 -10.38
C GLN A 63 -11.36 -14.26 -10.61
N GLU A 64 -11.28 -15.08 -11.65
CA GLU A 64 -12.32 -16.06 -12.00
C GLU A 64 -12.50 -17.13 -10.90
N ASP A 65 -11.44 -17.49 -10.19
CA ASP A 65 -11.44 -18.45 -9.08
C ASP A 65 -11.98 -17.87 -7.75
N GLY A 66 -12.39 -16.59 -7.75
CA GLY A 66 -12.91 -15.89 -6.60
C GLY A 66 -11.84 -15.24 -5.72
N SER A 67 -10.55 -15.46 -5.98
CA SER A 67 -9.45 -14.75 -5.34
C SER A 67 -9.40 -13.28 -5.79
N HIS A 68 -8.58 -12.48 -5.13
CA HIS A 68 -8.30 -11.10 -5.54
C HIS A 68 -6.80 -10.91 -5.65
N VAL A 69 -6.39 -10.11 -6.63
CA VAL A 69 -5.00 -9.67 -6.79
C VAL A 69 -4.91 -8.17 -6.63
N ALA A 70 -3.78 -7.71 -6.10
CA ALA A 70 -3.46 -6.29 -5.99
C ALA A 70 -1.96 -6.08 -6.21
N ARG A 71 -1.58 -4.86 -6.56
CA ARG A 71 -0.18 -4.41 -6.57
C ARG A 71 0.00 -3.29 -5.56
N ASN A 72 1.16 -3.24 -4.95
CA ASN A 72 1.60 -2.07 -4.21
C ASN A 72 2.91 -1.55 -4.82
N PRO A 73 2.84 -0.59 -5.75
CA PRO A 73 4.03 -0.09 -6.43
C PRO A 73 5.02 0.60 -5.49
N GLY A 74 4.54 1.22 -4.41
CA GLY A 74 5.39 1.86 -3.39
C GLY A 74 6.26 0.86 -2.64
N GLN A 75 5.78 -0.37 -2.47
CA GLN A 75 6.50 -1.46 -1.81
C GLN A 75 7.11 -2.45 -2.83
N GLY A 76 6.82 -2.31 -4.12
CA GLY A 76 7.25 -3.26 -5.15
C GLY A 76 6.62 -4.65 -5.01
N TRP A 77 5.39 -4.74 -4.50
CA TRP A 77 4.74 -6.02 -4.20
C TRP A 77 3.63 -6.37 -5.19
N GLN A 78 3.55 -7.66 -5.47
CA GLN A 78 2.36 -8.32 -6.02
C GLN A 78 1.71 -9.14 -4.90
N MET A 79 0.39 -9.05 -4.78
CA MET A 79 -0.35 -9.67 -3.68
C MET A 79 -1.52 -10.47 -4.22
N THR A 80 -1.77 -11.63 -3.61
CA THR A 80 -2.92 -12.49 -3.88
C THR A 80 -3.67 -12.76 -2.58
N PHE A 81 -4.99 -12.60 -2.60
CA PHE A 81 -5.90 -12.78 -1.46
C PHE A 81 -6.84 -13.94 -1.78
N ASP A 82 -6.87 -14.92 -0.91
CA ASP A 82 -7.70 -16.12 -1.01
C ASP A 82 -8.65 -16.28 0.20
N ASP A 83 -9.37 -17.40 0.27
CA ASP A 83 -10.30 -17.71 1.36
C ASP A 83 -9.63 -17.88 2.74
N LYS A 84 -8.30 -18.02 2.80
CA LYS A 84 -7.53 -18.21 4.04
C LYS A 84 -6.85 -16.93 4.50
N GLY A 85 -6.36 -16.12 3.59
CA GLY A 85 -5.57 -14.93 3.90
C GLY A 85 -4.99 -14.30 2.66
N PHE A 86 -3.73 -13.90 2.74
CA PHE A 86 -3.03 -13.34 1.59
C PHE A 86 -1.59 -13.85 1.49
N THR A 87 -1.00 -13.65 0.31
CA THR A 87 0.43 -13.75 0.05
C THR A 87 0.90 -12.54 -0.73
N ALA A 88 2.09 -12.04 -0.41
CA ALA A 88 2.79 -10.97 -1.11
C ALA A 88 4.17 -11.47 -1.53
N GLN A 89 4.65 -10.96 -2.66
CA GLN A 89 5.99 -11.21 -3.17
C GLN A 89 6.50 -9.99 -3.92
N PRO A 90 7.82 -9.73 -3.95
CA PRO A 90 8.39 -8.71 -4.81
C PRO A 90 8.30 -9.12 -6.28
N GLU A 91 8.50 -8.18 -7.20
CA GLU A 91 8.41 -8.44 -8.64
C GLU A 91 9.44 -9.48 -9.14
N ASP A 92 10.60 -9.57 -8.50
CA ASP A 92 11.65 -10.57 -8.79
C ASP A 92 11.39 -11.95 -8.17
N GLY A 93 10.34 -12.10 -7.36
CA GLY A 93 9.98 -13.36 -6.70
C GLY A 93 10.97 -13.85 -5.65
N ALA A 94 11.90 -13.02 -5.18
CA ALA A 94 13.00 -13.42 -4.27
C ALA A 94 12.50 -14.00 -2.94
N TRP A 95 11.31 -13.61 -2.50
CA TRP A 95 10.67 -14.13 -1.29
C TRP A 95 9.15 -14.14 -1.43
N THR A 96 8.50 -14.90 -0.57
CA THR A 96 7.05 -14.86 -0.38
C THR A 96 6.73 -14.68 1.10
N TRP A 97 5.71 -13.87 1.37
CA TRP A 97 5.21 -13.60 2.70
C TRP A 97 3.70 -13.44 2.67
N GLY A 98 3.06 -13.82 3.74
CA GLY A 98 1.63 -13.60 3.91
C GLY A 98 1.18 -14.05 5.28
N LEU A 99 -0.09 -13.78 5.55
CA LEU A 99 -0.73 -14.14 6.81
C LEU A 99 -2.07 -14.82 6.52
N GLU A 100 -2.39 -15.82 7.34
CA GLU A 100 -3.73 -16.39 7.43
C GLU A 100 -4.20 -16.36 8.88
N VAL A 101 -5.47 -16.09 9.08
CA VAL A 101 -6.06 -16.20 10.41
C VAL A 101 -6.14 -17.69 10.77
N ALA A 102 -5.30 -18.12 11.71
CA ALA A 102 -5.19 -19.53 12.12
C ALA A 102 -6.41 -19.96 12.96
N SER A 103 -6.85 -19.08 13.88
CA SER A 103 -8.09 -19.25 14.64
C SER A 103 -8.75 -17.89 14.83
N SER A 104 -10.06 -17.86 14.68
CA SER A 104 -10.90 -16.71 14.94
C SER A 104 -12.19 -17.21 15.58
N GLY A 105 -12.30 -17.07 16.88
CA GLY A 105 -13.48 -17.50 17.63
C GLY A 105 -13.72 -16.59 18.83
N THR A 106 -14.91 -16.67 19.43
CA THR A 106 -15.11 -16.13 20.76
C THR A 106 -14.26 -16.93 21.74
N ARG A 107 -13.73 -16.31 22.80
CA ARG A 107 -12.91 -16.99 23.84
C ARG A 107 -13.55 -18.26 24.43
N SER A 108 -14.83 -18.51 24.14
CA SER A 108 -15.61 -19.61 24.71
C SER A 108 -16.20 -20.61 23.70
N SER A 109 -16.13 -20.34 22.39
CA SER A 109 -16.65 -21.24 21.36
C SER A 109 -15.59 -21.52 20.30
N GLY A 110 -15.36 -22.80 20.01
CA GLY A 110 -14.37 -23.25 19.03
C GLY A 110 -14.53 -22.63 17.64
N ASP A 111 -13.51 -22.80 16.82
CA ASP A 111 -13.36 -22.26 15.45
C ASP A 111 -14.58 -22.44 14.56
N VAL A 112 -15.39 -21.41 14.42
CA VAL A 112 -16.41 -21.31 13.37
C VAL A 112 -15.92 -20.35 12.32
N ARG A 113 -15.27 -20.85 11.27
CA ARG A 113 -14.93 -20.06 10.08
C ARG A 113 -16.11 -19.99 9.14
N LEU A 114 -16.67 -18.81 8.96
CA LEU A 114 -17.55 -18.54 7.85
C LEU A 114 -16.65 -18.28 6.62
N ARG A 115 -16.80 -19.10 5.58
CA ARG A 115 -16.16 -18.83 4.28
C ARG A 115 -17.00 -17.81 3.51
N MET A 116 -17.00 -16.56 3.98
CA MET A 116 -17.65 -15.49 3.26
C MET A 116 -16.76 -14.99 2.13
N PRO A 117 -17.35 -14.63 0.98
CA PRO A 117 -16.58 -14.11 -0.14
C PRO A 117 -15.85 -12.81 0.25
N LEU A 118 -14.72 -12.57 -0.40
CA LEU A 118 -14.02 -11.32 -0.34
C LEU A 118 -14.80 -10.27 -1.14
N GLU A 119 -14.98 -9.09 -0.56
CA GLU A 119 -15.65 -7.95 -1.17
C GLU A 119 -14.64 -6.81 -1.33
N ALA A 120 -14.44 -6.36 -2.58
CA ALA A 120 -13.51 -5.29 -2.92
C ALA A 120 -14.25 -3.99 -3.22
N THR A 121 -13.77 -2.90 -2.67
CA THR A 121 -14.20 -1.53 -3.00
C THR A 121 -12.96 -0.65 -3.10
N ALA A 122 -12.61 -0.26 -4.31
CA ALA A 122 -11.38 0.50 -4.60
C ALA A 122 -10.13 -0.17 -4.00
N ASN A 123 -9.44 0.51 -3.08
CA ASN A 123 -8.23 0.03 -2.41
C ASN A 123 -8.51 -0.68 -1.07
N ARG A 124 -9.77 -1.07 -0.83
CA ARG A 124 -10.18 -1.83 0.36
C ARG A 124 -10.76 -3.18 -0.03
N LEU A 125 -10.35 -4.22 0.69
CA LEU A 125 -10.88 -5.57 0.59
C LEU A 125 -11.36 -6.00 1.97
N SER A 126 -12.49 -6.67 2.07
CA SER A 126 -13.02 -7.14 3.37
C SER A 126 -13.74 -8.48 3.26
N ARG A 127 -13.82 -9.17 4.39
CA ARG A 127 -14.61 -10.39 4.55
C ARG A 127 -15.07 -10.59 5.99
N GLN A 128 -16.18 -11.26 6.15
CA GLN A 128 -16.63 -11.73 7.45
C GLN A 128 -15.93 -13.07 7.78
N LEU A 129 -15.15 -13.14 8.85
CA LEU A 129 -14.52 -14.37 9.31
C LEU A 129 -15.46 -15.18 10.22
N THR A 130 -16.15 -14.48 11.12
CA THR A 130 -17.16 -15.02 12.03
C THR A 130 -18.25 -13.96 12.21
N PRO A 131 -19.42 -14.25 12.82
CA PRO A 131 -20.40 -13.21 13.12
C PRO A 131 -19.84 -12.04 13.94
N ALA A 132 -18.76 -12.27 14.68
CA ALA A 132 -18.14 -11.28 15.54
C ALA A 132 -16.92 -10.58 14.93
N ILE A 133 -16.36 -11.08 13.83
CA ILE A 133 -15.08 -10.61 13.29
C ILE A 133 -15.20 -10.32 11.80
N THR A 134 -14.99 -9.07 11.43
CA THR A 134 -14.75 -8.65 10.05
C THR A 134 -13.26 -8.38 9.87
N GLU A 135 -12.61 -9.09 8.94
CA GLU A 135 -11.25 -8.78 8.50
C GLU A 135 -11.31 -7.84 7.30
N TRP A 136 -10.38 -6.90 7.26
CA TRP A 136 -10.27 -5.99 6.14
C TRP A 136 -8.80 -5.67 5.82
N PHE A 137 -8.57 -5.28 4.57
CA PHE A 137 -7.28 -4.86 4.06
C PHE A 137 -7.43 -3.50 3.39
N VAL A 138 -6.45 -2.63 3.57
CA VAL A 138 -6.31 -1.38 2.81
C VAL A 138 -4.93 -1.38 2.18
N ASN A 139 -4.91 -1.22 0.86
CA ASN A 139 -3.69 -1.14 0.10
C ASN A 139 -3.47 0.31 -0.33
N ASP A 140 -2.41 0.94 0.15
CA ASP A 140 -2.08 2.31 -0.21
C ASP A 140 -0.55 2.54 -0.29
N GLN A 141 -0.13 3.78 -0.49
CA GLN A 141 1.29 4.14 -0.62
C GLN A 141 2.13 3.80 0.63
N ARG A 142 1.51 3.65 1.81
CA ARG A 142 2.22 3.30 3.07
C ARG A 142 2.56 1.80 3.11
N GLY A 143 1.75 0.96 2.45
CA GLY A 143 1.89 -0.48 2.44
C GLY A 143 0.55 -1.19 2.42
N LEU A 144 0.49 -2.37 3.01
CA LEU A 144 -0.73 -3.14 3.22
C LEU A 144 -1.13 -3.07 4.70
N GLU A 145 -2.22 -2.40 5.01
CA GLU A 145 -2.90 -2.52 6.29
C GLU A 145 -3.75 -3.79 6.28
N GLN A 146 -3.71 -4.54 7.36
CA GLN A 146 -4.64 -5.63 7.64
C GLN A 146 -5.28 -5.33 8.99
N GLY A 147 -6.58 -5.28 9.05
CA GLY A 147 -7.23 -4.97 10.31
C GLY A 147 -8.45 -5.82 10.57
N TRP A 148 -8.96 -5.70 11.78
CA TRP A 148 -10.14 -6.42 12.23
C TRP A 148 -11.09 -5.47 12.93
N THR A 149 -12.37 -5.63 12.64
CA THR A 149 -13.46 -5.03 13.41
C THR A 149 -14.16 -6.13 14.18
N LEU A 150 -14.16 -6.01 15.49
CA LEU A 150 -14.74 -6.98 16.42
C LEU A 150 -16.05 -6.44 16.97
N SER A 151 -17.14 -7.17 16.84
CA SER A 151 -18.44 -6.81 17.44
C SER A 151 -18.66 -7.47 18.82
N ALA A 152 -17.78 -8.39 19.23
CA ALA A 152 -17.77 -9.07 20.51
C ALA A 152 -16.34 -9.56 20.85
N PRO A 153 -16.05 -9.96 22.11
CA PRO A 153 -14.76 -10.51 22.50
C PRO A 153 -14.31 -11.66 21.60
N ALA A 154 -13.12 -11.57 21.05
CA ALA A 154 -12.60 -12.55 20.11
C ALA A 154 -11.09 -12.75 20.29
N GLU A 155 -10.55 -13.81 19.71
CA GLU A 155 -9.12 -14.06 19.64
C GLU A 155 -8.65 -13.98 18.19
N ILE A 156 -7.52 -13.29 17.96
CA ILE A 156 -6.91 -13.19 16.65
C ILE A 156 -5.54 -13.85 16.70
N ARG A 157 -5.42 -15.01 16.07
CA ARG A 157 -4.16 -15.73 15.87
C ARG A 157 -3.85 -15.82 14.40
N LEU A 158 -2.61 -15.56 14.05
CA LEU A 158 -2.13 -15.51 12.68
C LEU A 158 -1.03 -16.54 12.47
N ARG A 159 -1.16 -17.30 11.38
CA ARG A 159 -0.11 -18.17 10.84
C ARG A 159 0.62 -17.44 9.72
N VAL A 160 1.93 -17.58 9.68
CA VAL A 160 2.75 -17.02 8.60
C VAL A 160 2.72 -17.94 7.40
N ARG A 161 2.48 -17.36 6.23
CA ARG A 161 2.56 -18.01 4.91
C ARG A 161 3.84 -17.58 4.20
N GLY A 162 4.39 -18.46 3.35
CA GLY A 162 5.60 -18.18 2.58
C GLY A 162 6.89 -18.58 3.30
N ASN A 163 8.03 -18.06 2.81
CA ASN A 163 9.36 -18.50 3.24
C ASN A 163 10.05 -17.56 4.24
N LEU A 164 9.47 -16.36 4.51
CA LEU A 164 10.04 -15.44 5.48
C LEU A 164 9.72 -15.87 6.92
N LYS A 165 10.72 -15.84 7.79
CA LYS A 165 10.57 -16.20 9.20
C LYS A 165 10.25 -14.96 10.05
N PRO A 166 9.27 -15.04 10.97
CA PRO A 166 8.93 -13.94 11.86
C PRO A 166 9.92 -13.82 13.02
N SER A 167 10.27 -12.59 13.36
CA SER A 167 10.87 -12.22 14.63
C SER A 167 9.90 -11.30 15.35
N VAL A 168 9.23 -11.82 16.37
CA VAL A 168 8.10 -11.15 17.05
C VAL A 168 8.62 -10.34 18.24
N SER A 169 8.22 -9.07 18.30
CA SER A 169 8.32 -8.22 19.49
C SER A 169 6.95 -7.63 19.80
N PRO A 170 6.71 -7.10 21.01
CA PRO A 170 5.39 -6.57 21.37
C PRO A 170 4.85 -5.47 20.44
N GLN A 171 5.73 -4.68 19.80
CA GLN A 171 5.34 -3.53 18.99
C GLN A 171 5.48 -3.76 17.46
N SER A 172 6.21 -4.82 17.06
CA SER A 172 6.48 -5.09 15.66
C SER A 172 6.92 -6.52 15.42
N ILE A 173 6.69 -6.99 14.21
CA ILE A 173 7.17 -8.28 13.73
C ILE A 173 8.01 -8.02 12.49
N ARG A 174 9.24 -8.52 12.48
CA ARG A 174 10.14 -8.46 11.31
C ARG A 174 10.13 -9.80 10.60
N PHE A 175 10.11 -9.78 9.28
CA PHE A 175 10.09 -10.97 8.44
C PHE A 175 11.34 -11.00 7.56
N GLY A 176 12.34 -11.80 7.96
CA GLY A 176 13.59 -12.03 7.21
C GLY A 176 14.39 -10.76 6.87
N GLY A 177 14.14 -9.64 7.57
CA GLY A 177 14.71 -8.34 7.24
C GLY A 177 14.13 -7.68 5.98
N GLN A 178 13.15 -8.29 5.33
CA GLN A 178 12.54 -7.79 4.08
C GLN A 178 11.38 -6.83 4.34
N LEU A 179 10.62 -7.07 5.39
CA LEU A 179 9.47 -6.24 5.76
C LEU A 179 9.22 -6.23 7.27
N THR A 180 8.48 -5.24 7.70
CA THR A 180 8.04 -5.08 9.09
C THR A 180 6.52 -4.96 9.13
N TYR A 181 5.91 -5.69 10.03
CA TYR A 181 4.49 -5.58 10.38
C TYR A 181 4.40 -4.89 11.74
N SER A 182 3.87 -3.67 11.76
CA SER A 182 3.96 -2.78 12.91
C SER A 182 2.80 -1.78 12.94
N GLY A 183 2.93 -0.72 13.72
CA GLY A 183 1.90 0.32 13.81
C GLY A 183 0.62 -0.16 14.47
N LEU A 184 0.66 -1.31 15.18
CA LEU A 184 -0.49 -1.92 15.83
C LEU A 184 -1.18 -0.93 16.76
N LYS A 185 -2.44 -0.63 16.48
CA LYS A 185 -3.32 0.23 17.26
C LYS A 185 -4.66 -0.47 17.44
N ALA A 186 -5.33 -0.17 18.53
CA ALA A 186 -6.71 -0.57 18.72
C ALA A 186 -7.49 0.55 19.40
N TRP A 187 -8.76 0.69 19.03
CA TRP A 187 -9.69 1.63 19.63
C TRP A 187 -11.10 1.06 19.65
N ASP A 188 -11.88 1.50 20.62
CA ASP A 188 -13.25 1.10 20.81
C ASP A 188 -14.24 2.00 20.02
N ALA A 189 -15.55 1.72 20.16
CA ALA A 189 -16.62 2.48 19.49
C ALA A 189 -16.66 3.98 19.85
N THR A 190 -16.05 4.38 20.97
CA THR A 190 -15.96 5.77 21.41
C THR A 190 -14.70 6.47 20.93
N GLY A 191 -13.79 5.75 20.25
CA GLY A 191 -12.47 6.21 19.84
C GLY A 191 -11.41 6.13 20.93
N LYS A 192 -11.72 5.53 22.10
CA LYS A 192 -10.77 5.31 23.18
C LYS A 192 -9.74 4.26 22.77
N THR A 193 -8.45 4.61 22.87
CA THR A 193 -7.34 3.70 22.59
C THR A 193 -7.32 2.52 23.57
N ILE A 194 -7.12 1.33 23.05
CA ILE A 194 -7.02 0.07 23.79
C ILE A 194 -5.56 -0.41 23.80
N PRO A 195 -4.98 -0.77 24.96
CA PRO A 195 -3.66 -1.38 25.02
C PRO A 195 -3.61 -2.66 24.18
N THR A 196 -2.59 -2.77 23.32
CA THR A 196 -2.47 -3.91 22.41
C THR A 196 -1.00 -4.23 22.13
N HIS A 197 -0.70 -5.51 21.86
CA HIS A 197 0.65 -5.97 21.51
C HIS A 197 0.61 -7.28 20.72
N PHE A 198 1.74 -7.59 20.08
CA PHE A 198 1.96 -8.89 19.45
C PHE A 198 2.58 -9.87 20.44
N GLU A 199 2.15 -11.12 20.37
CA GLU A 199 2.67 -12.24 21.15
C GLU A 199 3.02 -13.40 20.24
N ALA A 200 4.24 -13.96 20.37
CA ALA A 200 4.67 -15.12 19.59
C ALA A 200 3.84 -16.36 19.96
N THR A 201 3.51 -17.18 18.95
CA THR A 201 2.87 -18.49 19.11
C THR A 201 3.66 -19.57 18.37
N ALA A 202 3.31 -20.84 18.57
CA ALA A 202 3.99 -21.96 17.90
C ALA A 202 3.85 -21.88 16.37
N GLU A 203 2.75 -21.31 15.82
CA GLU A 203 2.46 -21.27 14.39
C GLU A 203 2.67 -19.90 13.75
N GLY A 204 2.96 -18.88 14.54
CA GLY A 204 3.11 -17.50 14.07
C GLY A 204 3.01 -16.51 15.22
N PHE A 205 1.92 -15.78 15.32
CA PHE A 205 1.70 -14.80 16.41
C PHE A 205 0.22 -14.56 16.67
N ALA A 206 -0.06 -13.97 17.86
CA ALA A 206 -1.38 -13.49 18.23
C ALA A 206 -1.36 -11.97 18.39
N VAL A 207 -2.51 -11.35 18.15
CA VAL A 207 -2.78 -9.97 18.57
C VAL A 207 -3.49 -10.01 19.91
N ARG A 208 -2.87 -9.41 20.92
CA ARG A 208 -3.43 -9.27 22.28
C ARG A 208 -3.93 -7.86 22.46
N TYR A 209 -5.08 -7.72 23.09
CA TYR A 209 -5.70 -6.45 23.44
C TYR A 209 -6.49 -6.56 24.75
N ASP A 210 -6.58 -5.45 25.50
CA ASP A 210 -7.32 -5.37 26.75
C ASP A 210 -8.69 -4.73 26.51
N ASP A 211 -9.72 -5.56 26.43
CA ASP A 211 -11.10 -5.15 26.20
C ASP A 211 -11.93 -4.99 27.49
N SER A 212 -11.29 -5.08 28.67
CA SER A 212 -11.98 -5.08 29.96
C SER A 212 -12.84 -3.83 30.24
N ALA A 213 -12.48 -2.68 29.64
CA ALA A 213 -13.19 -1.41 29.77
C ALA A 213 -13.56 -0.80 28.40
N ALA A 214 -13.65 -1.64 27.36
CA ALA A 214 -13.91 -1.20 25.99
C ALA A 214 -15.39 -1.32 25.62
N GLN A 215 -15.83 -0.45 24.73
CA GLN A 215 -17.15 -0.54 24.08
C GLN A 215 -17.00 -1.08 22.66
N TYR A 216 -17.70 -2.17 22.37
CA TYR A 216 -17.71 -2.75 21.02
C TYR A 216 -18.54 -1.90 20.03
N PRO A 217 -18.19 -1.86 18.75
CA PRO A 217 -17.11 -2.60 18.11
C PRO A 217 -15.72 -2.05 18.45
N ILE A 218 -14.74 -2.97 18.49
CA ILE A 218 -13.32 -2.65 18.58
C ILE A 218 -12.71 -2.75 17.19
N THR A 219 -11.88 -1.78 16.81
CA THR A 219 -11.04 -1.85 15.61
C THR A 219 -9.58 -2.08 16.00
N ILE A 220 -8.92 -3.01 15.29
CA ILE A 220 -7.50 -3.34 15.45
C ILE A 220 -6.83 -3.16 14.10
N ASP A 221 -5.71 -2.41 14.06
CA ASP A 221 -5.12 -1.91 12.81
C ASP A 221 -3.58 -1.94 12.86
N PRO A 222 -2.93 -2.99 12.36
CA PRO A 222 -1.51 -3.01 12.01
C PRO A 222 -1.26 -2.81 10.51
N ILE A 223 -0.03 -2.40 10.15
CA ILE A 223 0.40 -2.20 8.77
C ILE A 223 1.67 -2.99 8.43
N ALA A 224 1.72 -3.57 7.24
CA ALA A 224 2.92 -4.15 6.65
C ALA A 224 3.57 -3.18 5.67
N GLN A 225 4.86 -2.93 5.87
CA GLN A 225 5.65 -2.02 5.04
C GLN A 225 7.13 -2.44 5.04
N GLN A 226 7.88 -2.06 4.01
CA GLN A 226 9.33 -2.34 3.97
C GLN A 226 10.07 -1.52 5.02
N ALA A 227 9.79 -0.22 5.11
CA ALA A 227 10.42 0.66 6.09
C ALA A 227 9.59 1.92 6.32
N TYR A 228 9.79 2.50 7.49
CA TYR A 228 9.41 3.87 7.81
C TYR A 228 10.68 4.68 8.11
N LEU A 229 10.99 5.63 7.24
CA LEU A 229 12.17 6.47 7.36
C LEU A 229 11.81 7.83 7.94
N LYS A 230 12.64 8.31 8.84
CA LYS A 230 12.56 9.66 9.42
C LYS A 230 13.90 10.37 9.30
N ALA A 231 13.86 11.69 9.22
CA ALA A 231 15.04 12.50 9.40
C ALA A 231 15.68 12.25 10.80
N SER A 232 16.99 12.38 10.88
CA SER A 232 17.73 12.33 12.15
C SER A 232 17.42 13.52 13.08
N ASN A 233 17.05 14.66 12.50
CA ASN A 233 16.51 15.85 13.16
C ASN A 233 15.10 16.08 12.64
N THR A 234 14.10 16.05 13.49
CA THR A 234 12.70 16.26 13.08
C THR A 234 12.19 17.53 13.74
N ASP A 235 11.85 18.52 12.91
CA ASP A 235 11.21 19.74 13.36
C ASP A 235 9.89 20.00 12.62
N VAL A 236 9.11 20.89 13.19
CA VAL A 236 7.83 21.30 12.60
C VAL A 236 8.12 22.05 11.30
N PHE A 237 7.43 21.69 10.22
CA PHE A 237 7.54 22.25 8.88
C PHE A 237 8.80 21.91 8.07
N ASP A 238 9.65 21.01 8.52
CA ASP A 238 10.82 20.54 7.74
C ASP A 238 10.45 19.91 6.41
N ASN A 239 9.23 19.41 6.28
CA ASN A 239 8.70 18.76 5.07
C ASN A 239 9.60 17.61 4.56
N PHE A 240 10.11 16.77 5.47
CA PHE A 240 10.80 15.53 5.10
C PHE A 240 9.90 14.66 4.24
N GLY A 241 10.42 14.22 3.09
CA GLY A 241 9.64 13.52 2.09
C GLY A 241 9.08 14.41 0.97
N SER A 242 9.42 15.71 0.95
CA SER A 242 9.01 16.64 -0.13
C SER A 242 9.45 16.20 -1.52
N SER A 243 10.55 15.46 -1.60
CA SER A 243 11.02 14.74 -2.78
C SER A 243 11.65 13.43 -2.36
N VAL A 244 11.52 12.38 -3.18
CA VAL A 244 12.09 11.05 -2.92
C VAL A 244 12.60 10.45 -4.22
N ALA A 245 13.79 9.88 -4.18
CA ALA A 245 14.35 9.07 -5.24
C ALA A 245 14.92 7.78 -4.67
N VAL A 246 14.70 6.65 -5.36
CA VAL A 246 15.16 5.32 -4.94
C VAL A 246 15.96 4.69 -6.08
N SER A 247 17.10 4.12 -5.74
CA SER A 247 17.90 3.30 -6.67
C SER A 247 18.55 2.15 -5.92
N GLY A 248 18.11 0.92 -6.18
CA GLY A 248 18.57 -0.26 -5.46
C GLY A 248 18.39 -0.12 -3.96
N ASP A 249 19.48 -0.24 -3.22
CA ASP A 249 19.51 -0.13 -1.76
C ASP A 249 19.80 1.30 -1.25
N THR A 250 19.56 2.31 -2.07
CA THR A 250 19.77 3.73 -1.71
C THR A 250 18.48 4.52 -1.90
N VAL A 251 18.11 5.29 -0.88
CA VAL A 251 17.00 6.27 -0.92
C VAL A 251 17.56 7.65 -0.62
N ILE A 252 17.17 8.62 -1.44
CA ILE A 252 17.46 10.03 -1.26
C ILE A 252 16.15 10.75 -0.96
N ILE A 253 16.10 11.51 0.13
CA ILE A 253 14.89 12.18 0.61
C ILE A 253 15.17 13.65 0.84
N GLY A 254 14.40 14.53 0.21
CA GLY A 254 14.46 15.96 0.42
C GLY A 254 13.56 16.41 1.59
N ALA A 255 14.01 17.44 2.29
CA ALA A 255 13.29 18.17 3.33
C ALA A 255 13.41 19.67 3.02
N SER A 256 12.46 20.21 2.28
CA SER A 256 12.54 21.57 1.72
C SER A 256 12.44 22.69 2.77
N GLY A 257 11.86 22.39 3.93
CA GLY A 257 11.68 23.33 5.03
C GLY A 257 12.73 23.24 6.12
N GLU A 258 13.68 22.28 6.03
CA GLU A 258 14.72 22.10 7.04
C GLU A 258 15.58 23.36 7.18
N SER A 259 15.83 23.80 8.43
CA SER A 259 16.26 25.17 8.74
C SER A 259 17.65 25.26 9.38
N SER A 260 18.44 24.20 9.37
CA SER A 260 19.81 24.22 9.88
C SER A 260 20.71 25.14 9.02
N ASN A 261 21.62 25.86 9.67
CA ASN A 261 22.68 26.66 9.01
C ASN A 261 23.94 25.83 8.72
N ALA A 262 23.91 24.53 8.87
CA ALA A 262 25.00 23.66 8.47
C ALA A 262 25.26 23.77 6.95
N SER A 263 26.47 23.44 6.53
CA SER A 263 26.84 23.36 5.12
C SER A 263 27.56 22.05 4.82
N GLY A 264 27.44 21.57 3.57
CA GLY A 264 28.11 20.36 3.12
C GLY A 264 27.50 19.08 3.67
N VAL A 265 28.33 18.11 4.05
CA VAL A 265 27.92 16.76 4.42
C VAL A 265 28.04 16.54 5.93
N ASN A 266 26.99 16.00 6.55
CA ASN A 266 26.93 15.62 7.97
C ASN A 266 27.29 16.77 8.94
N GLY A 267 26.89 18.01 8.61
CA GLY A 267 27.02 19.16 9.49
C GLY A 267 26.09 19.09 10.71
N ASN A 268 26.16 20.14 11.54
CA ASN A 268 25.33 20.23 12.76
C ASN A 268 23.84 20.39 12.42
N GLN A 269 23.04 19.39 12.75
CA GLN A 269 21.60 19.33 12.46
C GLN A 269 20.73 19.95 13.57
N ALA A 270 21.30 20.33 14.71
CA ALA A 270 20.57 20.81 15.88
C ALA A 270 20.25 22.32 15.84
N ASN A 271 20.59 23.01 14.77
CA ASN A 271 20.46 24.45 14.62
C ASN A 271 19.37 24.78 13.60
N ASN A 272 18.53 25.77 13.85
CA ASN A 272 17.42 26.19 12.99
C ASN A 272 17.51 27.68 12.59
N SER A 273 18.73 28.23 12.44
CA SER A 273 18.91 29.66 12.18
C SER A 273 18.87 30.05 10.70
N ALA A 274 18.90 29.10 9.76
CA ALA A 274 18.77 29.32 8.33
C ALA A 274 17.38 28.80 7.83
N ILE A 275 16.35 29.63 8.02
CA ILE A 275 14.94 29.25 7.79
C ILE A 275 14.76 28.75 6.37
N SER A 276 14.18 27.52 6.25
CA SER A 276 13.84 26.83 4.98
C SER A 276 15.01 26.75 3.99
N SER A 277 16.23 26.62 4.49
CA SER A 277 17.42 26.45 3.64
C SER A 277 17.49 25.08 2.97
N GLY A 278 16.63 24.14 3.41
CA GLY A 278 16.48 22.81 2.84
C GLY A 278 17.60 21.84 3.20
N ALA A 279 17.28 20.55 3.17
CA ALA A 279 18.26 19.48 3.35
C ALA A 279 17.92 18.27 2.48
N VAL A 280 18.92 17.40 2.30
CA VAL A 280 18.74 16.08 1.68
C VAL A 280 19.33 15.02 2.59
N TYR A 281 18.59 13.93 2.77
CA TYR A 281 18.99 12.78 3.56
C TYR A 281 19.22 11.58 2.64
N ILE A 282 20.29 10.85 2.86
CA ILE A 282 20.61 9.62 2.14
C ILE A 282 20.53 8.47 3.11
N PHE A 283 19.72 7.47 2.75
CA PHE A 283 19.62 6.21 3.48
C PHE A 283 20.10 5.07 2.60
N THR A 284 20.76 4.09 3.22
CA THR A 284 21.11 2.84 2.54
C THR A 284 20.56 1.66 3.30
N ARG A 285 20.22 0.60 2.57
CA ARG A 285 19.74 -0.67 3.12
C ARG A 285 20.88 -1.69 3.14
N SER A 286 21.05 -2.34 4.28
CA SER A 286 21.94 -3.46 4.45
C SER A 286 21.30 -4.49 5.38
N GLY A 287 21.21 -5.76 4.96
CA GLY A 287 20.57 -6.82 5.73
C GLY A 287 19.09 -6.54 6.05
N GLY A 288 18.38 -5.81 5.17
CA GLY A 288 16.99 -5.41 5.34
C GLY A 288 16.75 -4.21 6.26
N ALA A 289 17.80 -3.66 6.88
CA ALA A 289 17.71 -2.46 7.71
C ALA A 289 18.15 -1.23 6.93
N TRP A 290 17.35 -0.18 6.98
CA TRP A 290 17.69 1.13 6.43
C TRP A 290 18.39 1.98 7.48
N THR A 291 19.52 2.58 7.12
CA THR A 291 20.29 3.49 7.99
C THR A 291 20.58 4.77 7.25
N GLN A 292 20.47 5.91 7.95
CA GLN A 292 20.89 7.20 7.39
C GLN A 292 22.41 7.21 7.24
N GLN A 293 22.88 7.44 6.02
CA GLN A 293 24.31 7.51 5.67
C GLN A 293 24.81 8.94 5.63
N ALA A 294 23.98 9.86 5.15
CA ALA A 294 24.37 11.25 5.03
C ALA A 294 23.20 12.19 5.22
N TYR A 295 23.53 13.36 5.72
CA TYR A 295 22.74 14.57 5.74
C TYR A 295 23.48 15.63 4.92
N LEU A 296 22.83 16.21 3.93
CA LEU A 296 23.44 17.13 2.98
C LEU A 296 22.75 18.49 3.07
N LYS A 297 23.55 19.53 3.12
CA LYS A 297 23.13 20.93 3.00
C LYS A 297 23.81 21.61 1.83
N ALA A 298 23.20 22.64 1.31
CA ALA A 298 23.87 23.51 0.36
C ALA A 298 25.17 24.11 0.97
N SER A 299 26.14 24.44 0.13
CA SER A 299 27.37 25.09 0.59
C SER A 299 27.14 26.52 1.09
N ASN A 300 26.00 27.09 0.74
CA ASN A 300 25.53 28.42 1.10
C ASN A 300 24.09 28.36 1.63
N PRO A 301 23.86 27.99 2.87
CA PRO A 301 22.52 27.73 3.41
C PRO A 301 21.65 28.99 3.66
N GLY A 302 21.93 30.11 3.07
CA GLY A 302 21.10 31.32 3.09
C GLY A 302 21.76 32.49 3.78
#